data_5d337865dab86ffdf1bc67d5c423e2f3
#
_entry.id   5d337865dab86ffdf1bc67d5c423e2f3
#
_cell.length_a   1.000
_cell.length_b   1.000
_cell.length_c   1.000
_cell.angle_alpha   90.00
_cell.angle_beta   90.00
_cell.angle_gamma   90.00
#
_symmetry.space_group_name_H-M   'P 1'
#
loop_
_entity.id
_entity.type
_entity.pdbx_description
1 polymer ?
#
loop_
_entity_poly.entity_id
_entity_poly.type
_entity_poly.pdbx_seq_one_letter_code
_entity_poly.pdbx_strand_id
1 'polypeptide(L)'
;NYKGTALSNLDAFSRQLKRFDIKVNGSCSDCVEKFFQSSDSAALFPEYVSRAVRQGMERADILPQIVATVTNIDGMDYRSIESDMTDDDKTLKPVGEGAVIPQTKIKTRENLVKLHKRGRMLVASYEAVRFQRIDLFTVTLRRIGEYIARAQLKDAIDVLVNGDGNANPAVNVDVAASGSITYADLLKLWSQLS
;
A
#
# COMPACT_ATOMS: atom_id res chain seq x y z
N ASN A 1 -34.49 7.24 9.86
CA ASN A 1 -34.49 8.20 8.76
C ASN A 1 -33.90 9.52 9.28
N TYR A 2 -32.62 9.80 9.00
CA TYR A 2 -31.88 10.96 9.54
C TYR A 2 -31.87 12.18 8.60
N LYS A 3 -32.72 12.17 7.56
CA LYS A 3 -32.83 13.30 6.61
C LYS A 3 -33.25 14.57 7.37
N GLY A 4 -32.45 15.64 7.22
CA GLY A 4 -32.74 16.95 7.83
C GLY A 4 -32.22 17.12 9.28
N THR A 5 -31.52 16.15 9.84
CA THR A 5 -30.87 16.26 11.16
C THR A 5 -29.36 16.52 11.02
N ALA A 6 -28.73 17.06 12.08
CA ALA A 6 -27.25 17.21 12.14
C ALA A 6 -26.47 15.90 11.91
N LEU A 7 -27.16 14.75 11.94
CA LEU A 7 -26.62 13.41 11.70
C LEU A 7 -26.63 13.02 10.21
N SER A 8 -27.32 13.74 9.35
CA SER A 8 -27.43 13.42 7.92
C SER A 8 -26.10 13.49 7.19
N ASN A 9 -25.21 14.41 7.62
CA ASN A 9 -23.90 14.65 7.01
C ASN A 9 -22.78 13.74 7.55
N LEU A 10 -23.10 12.87 8.53
CA LEU A 10 -22.14 11.94 9.09
C LEU A 10 -22.20 10.59 8.36
N ASP A 11 -21.05 9.94 8.25
CA ASP A 11 -21.00 8.55 7.77
C ASP A 11 -21.70 7.59 8.76
N ALA A 12 -22.03 6.39 8.31
CA ALA A 12 -22.77 5.42 9.10
C ALA A 12 -22.07 5.09 10.43
N PHE A 13 -20.74 5.00 10.41
CA PHE A 13 -19.94 4.69 11.59
C PHE A 13 -19.99 5.84 12.62
N SER A 14 -19.80 7.07 12.19
CA SER A 14 -19.88 8.25 13.08
C SER A 14 -21.27 8.43 13.69
N ARG A 15 -22.33 8.03 12.97
CA ARG A 15 -23.70 7.99 13.53
C ARG A 15 -23.84 6.97 14.63
N GLN A 16 -23.24 5.79 14.48
CA GLN A 16 -23.26 4.76 15.51
C GLN A 16 -22.46 5.19 16.75
N LEU A 17 -21.27 5.79 16.57
CA LEU A 17 -20.50 6.34 17.70
C LEU A 17 -21.33 7.36 18.51
N LYS A 18 -22.07 8.25 17.84
CA LYS A 18 -22.96 9.20 18.49
C LYS A 18 -24.15 8.52 19.19
N ARG A 19 -24.69 7.45 18.61
CA ARG A 19 -25.79 6.67 19.24
C ARG A 19 -25.36 6.08 20.58
N PHE A 20 -24.12 5.62 20.69
CA PHE A 20 -23.56 5.08 21.94
C PHE A 20 -22.86 6.15 22.80
N ASP A 21 -22.96 7.42 22.43
CA ASP A 21 -22.29 8.55 23.10
C ASP A 21 -20.78 8.33 23.30
N ILE A 22 -20.11 7.74 22.30
CA ILE A 22 -18.66 7.50 22.32
C ILE A 22 -17.94 8.70 21.69
N LYS A 23 -17.16 9.41 22.51
CA LYS A 23 -16.36 10.56 22.10
C LYS A 23 -14.93 10.13 21.83
N VAL A 24 -14.57 10.11 20.55
CA VAL A 24 -13.25 9.60 20.10
C VAL A 24 -12.17 10.66 19.99
N ASN A 25 -12.53 11.96 19.96
CA ASN A 25 -11.61 13.06 19.74
C ASN A 25 -11.76 14.18 20.77
N GLY A 26 -10.68 14.93 20.97
CA GLY A 26 -10.67 16.17 21.77
C GLY A 26 -10.36 15.96 23.23
N SER A 27 -10.42 17.07 24.02
CA SER A 27 -10.11 17.09 25.45
C SER A 27 -11.06 16.22 26.29
N CYS A 28 -12.27 15.94 25.78
CA CYS A 28 -13.30 15.11 26.40
C CYS A 28 -13.39 13.72 25.76
N SER A 29 -12.32 13.21 25.17
CA SER A 29 -12.28 11.84 24.62
C SER A 29 -12.51 10.82 25.74
N ASP A 30 -13.36 9.84 25.48
CA ASP A 30 -13.68 8.75 26.42
C ASP A 30 -12.51 7.75 26.55
N CYS A 31 -12.60 6.84 27.53
CA CYS A 31 -11.70 5.70 27.64
C CYS A 31 -12.09 4.58 26.66
N VAL A 32 -11.14 3.73 26.30
CA VAL A 32 -11.36 2.59 25.39
C VAL A 32 -12.44 1.63 25.92
N GLU A 33 -12.57 1.51 27.26
CA GLU A 33 -13.60 0.72 27.93
C GLU A 33 -15.03 1.07 27.46
N LYS A 34 -15.26 2.31 27.02
CA LYS A 34 -16.57 2.76 26.53
C LYS A 34 -17.10 1.91 25.36
N PHE A 35 -16.22 1.40 24.52
CA PHE A 35 -16.59 0.48 23.44
C PHE A 35 -17.14 -0.86 23.96
N PHE A 36 -16.75 -1.29 25.16
CA PHE A 36 -17.06 -2.62 25.68
C PHE A 36 -18.21 -2.62 26.71
N GLN A 37 -18.94 -1.53 26.84
CA GLN A 37 -20.09 -1.42 27.77
C GLN A 37 -21.30 -2.25 27.30
N SER A 38 -21.43 -2.50 26.00
CA SER A 38 -22.46 -3.37 25.43
C SER A 38 -21.91 -4.19 24.26
N SER A 39 -22.55 -5.30 23.92
CA SER A 39 -22.16 -6.12 22.78
C SER A 39 -22.24 -5.34 21.46
N ASP A 40 -23.25 -4.48 21.33
CA ASP A 40 -23.45 -3.67 20.12
C ASP A 40 -22.37 -2.60 19.97
N SER A 41 -21.95 -1.94 21.06
CA SER A 41 -20.85 -0.97 21.03
C SER A 41 -19.50 -1.66 20.81
N ALA A 42 -19.30 -2.87 21.35
CA ALA A 42 -18.09 -3.66 21.14
C ALA A 42 -17.87 -4.04 19.67
N ALA A 43 -18.95 -4.29 18.91
CA ALA A 43 -18.90 -4.56 17.49
C ALA A 43 -18.35 -3.38 16.67
N LEU A 44 -18.35 -2.15 17.19
CA LEU A 44 -17.78 -0.97 16.54
C LEU A 44 -16.25 -0.88 16.69
N PHE A 45 -15.68 -1.54 17.69
CA PHE A 45 -14.26 -1.43 18.01
C PHE A 45 -13.33 -1.91 16.87
N PRO A 46 -13.55 -3.08 16.24
CA PRO A 46 -12.72 -3.51 15.11
C PRO A 46 -12.74 -2.54 13.93
N GLU A 47 -13.89 -1.97 13.61
CA GLU A 47 -14.02 -0.97 12.55
C GLU A 47 -13.28 0.32 12.93
N TYR A 48 -13.34 0.74 14.18
CA TYR A 48 -12.61 1.89 14.69
C TYR A 48 -11.09 1.69 14.54
N VAL A 49 -10.58 0.53 14.96
CA VAL A 49 -9.16 0.17 14.83
C VAL A 49 -8.74 0.17 13.36
N SER A 50 -9.53 -0.46 12.49
CA SER A 50 -9.26 -0.53 11.05
C SER A 50 -9.16 0.86 10.42
N ARG A 51 -10.09 1.76 10.73
CA ARG A 51 -10.08 3.15 10.24
C ARG A 51 -8.89 3.95 10.72
N ALA A 52 -8.54 3.83 12.01
CA ALA A 52 -7.41 4.55 12.58
C ALA A 52 -6.07 4.09 11.96
N VAL A 53 -5.89 2.78 11.77
CA VAL A 53 -4.71 2.21 11.09
C VAL A 53 -4.66 2.67 9.63
N ARG A 54 -5.77 2.61 8.89
CA ARG A 54 -5.85 3.07 7.50
C ARG A 54 -5.48 4.54 7.36
N GLN A 55 -5.97 5.41 8.25
CA GLN A 55 -5.55 6.82 8.25
C GLN A 55 -4.04 7.01 8.44
N GLY A 56 -3.41 6.15 9.25
CA GLY A 56 -1.96 6.15 9.42
C GLY A 56 -1.25 5.70 8.14
N MET A 57 -1.75 4.64 7.49
CA MET A 57 -1.20 4.16 6.22
C MET A 57 -1.29 5.23 5.13
N GLU A 58 -2.46 5.83 4.92
CA GLU A 58 -2.70 6.85 3.89
C GLU A 58 -1.77 8.07 4.03
N ARG A 59 -1.38 8.43 5.26
CA ARG A 59 -0.44 9.53 5.50
C ARG A 59 0.99 9.25 5.07
N ALA A 60 1.40 7.99 5.14
CA ALA A 60 2.77 7.56 4.86
C ALA A 60 2.91 6.82 3.53
N ASP A 61 1.80 6.64 2.81
CA ASP A 61 1.78 5.91 1.56
C ASP A 61 2.30 6.76 0.41
N ILE A 62 3.51 6.43 -0.04
CA ILE A 62 4.19 7.04 -1.19
C ILE A 62 4.07 6.14 -2.44
N LEU A 63 3.68 4.88 -2.25
CA LEU A 63 3.62 3.91 -3.35
C LEU A 63 2.82 4.37 -4.57
N PRO A 64 1.62 4.99 -4.43
CA PRO A 64 0.86 5.47 -5.59
C PRO A 64 1.58 6.52 -6.44
N GLN A 65 2.63 7.16 -5.90
CA GLN A 65 3.44 8.15 -6.64
C GLN A 65 4.57 7.50 -7.44
N ILE A 66 4.93 6.26 -7.11
CA ILE A 66 6.06 5.53 -7.70
C ILE A 66 5.57 4.48 -8.70
N VAL A 67 4.43 3.84 -8.42
CA VAL A 67 3.89 2.76 -9.25
C VAL A 67 2.90 3.29 -10.29
N ALA A 68 2.95 2.73 -11.49
CA ALA A 68 2.05 3.14 -12.57
C ALA A 68 0.61 2.66 -12.36
N THR A 69 0.43 1.48 -11.77
CA THR A 69 -0.89 0.87 -11.52
C THR A 69 -0.90 0.05 -10.24
N VAL A 70 -2.07 -0.03 -9.61
CA VAL A 70 -2.33 -0.88 -8.45
C VAL A 70 -3.49 -1.81 -8.79
N THR A 71 -3.26 -3.12 -8.64
CA THR A 71 -4.29 -4.15 -8.89
C THR A 71 -4.60 -4.89 -7.60
N ASN A 72 -5.87 -5.01 -7.29
CA ASN A 72 -6.33 -5.83 -6.17
C ASN A 72 -6.40 -7.30 -6.61
N ILE A 73 -5.86 -8.18 -5.78
CA ILE A 73 -5.78 -9.61 -6.06
C ILE A 73 -6.50 -10.36 -4.94
N ASP A 74 -7.42 -11.25 -5.34
CA ASP A 74 -8.10 -12.18 -4.44
C ASP A 74 -7.40 -13.53 -4.50
N GLY A 75 -6.27 -13.67 -3.80
CA GLY A 75 -5.52 -14.91 -3.80
C GLY A 75 -4.16 -14.79 -3.12
N MET A 76 -3.41 -15.89 -3.10
CA MET A 76 -2.05 -15.95 -2.57
C MET A 76 -0.99 -15.82 -3.66
N ASP A 77 -1.39 -15.91 -4.92
CA ASP A 77 -0.51 -15.92 -6.09
C ASP A 77 -0.96 -14.85 -7.07
N TYR A 78 -0.02 -14.17 -7.67
CA TYR A 78 -0.26 -13.30 -8.81
C TYR A 78 0.52 -13.78 -10.01
N ARG A 79 -0.18 -13.96 -11.13
CA ARG A 79 0.43 -14.25 -12.42
C ARG A 79 0.40 -12.99 -13.26
N SER A 80 1.57 -12.39 -13.50
CA SER A 80 1.66 -11.31 -14.46
C SER A 80 1.85 -11.88 -15.85
N ILE A 81 1.11 -11.33 -16.81
CA ILE A 81 1.31 -11.59 -18.23
C ILE A 81 2.09 -10.40 -18.76
N GLU A 82 3.37 -10.59 -18.98
CA GLU A 82 4.23 -9.60 -19.61
C GLU A 82 4.31 -9.83 -21.11
N SER A 83 4.29 -8.74 -21.85
CA SER A 83 4.60 -8.75 -23.28
C SER A 83 6.09 -8.64 -23.46
N ASP A 84 6.75 -9.76 -23.73
CA ASP A 84 8.19 -9.81 -24.02
C ASP A 84 8.41 -9.43 -25.50
N MET A 85 8.45 -8.13 -25.77
CA MET A 85 8.73 -7.59 -27.09
C MET A 85 10.20 -7.22 -27.18
N THR A 86 10.91 -7.80 -28.17
CA THR A 86 12.27 -7.38 -28.50
C THR A 86 12.25 -6.03 -29.25
N ASP A 87 13.36 -5.30 -29.25
CA ASP A 87 13.44 -4.02 -29.96
C ASP A 87 13.22 -4.20 -31.47
N ASP A 88 13.56 -5.37 -32.02
CA ASP A 88 13.27 -5.73 -33.42
C ASP A 88 11.78 -5.87 -33.71
N ASP A 89 10.99 -6.32 -32.71
CA ASP A 89 9.53 -6.43 -32.81
C ASP A 89 8.82 -5.07 -32.76
N LYS A 90 9.46 -4.05 -32.19
CA LYS A 90 8.94 -2.68 -32.06
C LYS A 90 9.30 -1.81 -33.27
N THR A 91 10.37 -2.18 -34.02
CA THR A 91 10.88 -1.35 -35.09
C THR A 91 10.08 -1.55 -36.37
N LEU A 92 9.59 -0.46 -36.96
CA LEU A 92 8.93 -0.49 -38.26
C LEU A 92 9.98 -0.72 -39.34
N LYS A 93 9.85 -1.82 -40.09
CA LYS A 93 10.74 -2.16 -41.19
C LYS A 93 10.13 -1.69 -42.53
N PRO A 94 10.95 -1.14 -43.47
CA PRO A 94 10.47 -0.81 -44.79
C PRO A 94 10.05 -2.10 -45.54
N VAL A 95 8.84 -2.10 -46.08
CA VAL A 95 8.30 -3.24 -46.82
C VAL A 95 8.17 -2.88 -48.29
N GLY A 96 8.79 -3.68 -49.15
CA GLY A 96 8.67 -3.52 -50.58
C GLY A 96 7.29 -3.91 -51.12
N GLU A 97 6.92 -3.40 -52.28
CA GLU A 97 5.66 -3.71 -52.93
C GLU A 97 5.52 -5.22 -53.18
N GLY A 98 4.44 -5.85 -52.66
CA GLY A 98 4.23 -7.30 -52.78
C GLY A 98 5.01 -8.16 -51.75
N ALA A 99 5.80 -7.58 -50.85
CA ALA A 99 6.51 -8.32 -49.82
C ALA A 99 5.61 -8.65 -48.64
N VAL A 100 5.94 -9.72 -47.91
CA VAL A 100 5.22 -10.12 -46.70
C VAL A 100 5.49 -9.10 -45.59
N ILE A 101 4.43 -8.58 -45.00
CA ILE A 101 4.51 -7.65 -43.86
C ILE A 101 5.09 -8.37 -42.65
N PRO A 102 6.15 -7.83 -42.01
CA PRO A 102 6.70 -8.41 -40.78
C PRO A 102 5.62 -8.53 -39.67
N GLN A 103 5.57 -9.68 -39.02
CA GLN A 103 4.62 -9.92 -37.96
C GLN A 103 5.28 -9.72 -36.58
N THR A 104 4.68 -8.87 -35.74
CA THR A 104 5.05 -8.76 -34.35
C THR A 104 4.33 -9.86 -33.55
N LYS A 105 5.09 -10.75 -32.93
CA LYS A 105 4.52 -11.79 -32.06
C LYS A 105 4.54 -11.31 -30.61
N ILE A 106 3.36 -11.14 -30.04
CA ILE A 106 3.24 -10.89 -28.60
C ILE A 106 3.43 -12.24 -27.89
N LYS A 107 4.57 -12.37 -27.22
CA LYS A 107 4.84 -13.51 -26.34
C LYS A 107 4.35 -13.16 -24.93
N THR A 108 3.56 -14.02 -24.36
CA THR A 108 3.15 -13.91 -22.94
C THR A 108 4.15 -14.69 -22.09
N ARG A 109 4.78 -14.03 -21.14
CA ARG A 109 5.60 -14.66 -20.11
C ARG A 109 4.76 -14.76 -18.85
N GLU A 110 4.54 -15.98 -18.36
CA GLU A 110 3.88 -16.18 -17.07
C GLU A 110 4.91 -16.06 -15.94
N ASN A 111 4.86 -15.01 -15.19
CA ASN A 111 5.65 -14.83 -13.98
C ASN A 111 4.74 -15.08 -12.77
N LEU A 112 5.08 -16.07 -11.96
CA LEU A 112 4.38 -16.38 -10.71
C LEU A 112 5.03 -15.61 -9.56
N VAL A 113 4.32 -14.63 -9.02
CA VAL A 113 4.76 -13.88 -7.83
C VAL A 113 4.00 -14.40 -6.61
N LYS A 114 4.72 -14.88 -5.60
CA LYS A 114 4.14 -15.31 -4.33
C LYS A 114 3.95 -14.12 -3.40
N LEU A 115 2.72 -13.94 -2.92
CA LEU A 115 2.39 -12.90 -1.96
C LEU A 115 2.73 -13.35 -0.54
N HIS A 116 3.52 -12.56 0.17
CA HIS A 116 3.85 -12.80 1.56
C HIS A 116 2.78 -12.25 2.50
N LYS A 117 2.11 -13.13 3.24
CA LYS A 117 1.17 -12.72 4.28
C LYS A 117 1.92 -12.23 5.51
N ARG A 118 1.64 -10.99 5.92
CA ARG A 118 2.18 -10.39 7.15
C ARG A 118 1.03 -9.99 8.07
N GLY A 119 1.24 -10.11 9.36
CA GLY A 119 0.25 -9.73 10.34
C GLY A 119 0.87 -9.55 11.71
N ARG A 120 0.19 -8.80 12.56
CA ARG A 120 0.54 -8.62 13.96
C ARG A 120 -0.72 -8.59 14.79
N MET A 121 -0.71 -9.24 15.92
CA MET A 121 -1.81 -9.22 16.86
C MET A 121 -1.65 -8.03 17.81
N LEU A 122 -2.72 -7.24 17.96
CA LEU A 122 -2.80 -6.20 18.96
C LEU A 122 -3.28 -6.83 20.27
N VAL A 123 -2.46 -6.73 21.30
CA VAL A 123 -2.81 -7.19 22.66
C VAL A 123 -2.76 -5.99 23.60
N ALA A 124 -3.79 -5.79 24.38
CA ALA A 124 -3.85 -4.77 25.41
C ALA A 124 -4.19 -5.40 26.77
N SER A 125 -3.57 -4.90 27.83
CA SER A 125 -3.93 -5.30 29.18
C SER A 125 -5.30 -4.74 29.57
N TYR A 126 -5.95 -5.36 30.55
CA TYR A 126 -7.22 -4.87 31.09
C TYR A 126 -7.12 -3.42 31.58
N GLU A 127 -6.02 -3.08 32.24
CA GLU A 127 -5.77 -1.72 32.73
C GLU A 127 -5.61 -0.72 31.58
N ALA A 128 -4.92 -1.11 30.49
CA ALA A 128 -4.78 -0.27 29.30
C ALA A 128 -6.14 0.01 28.65
N VAL A 129 -7.02 -1.00 28.54
CA VAL A 129 -8.37 -0.82 27.99
C VAL A 129 -9.19 0.10 28.89
N ARG A 130 -9.11 -0.05 30.20
CA ARG A 130 -9.93 0.66 31.18
C ARG A 130 -9.53 2.14 31.32
N PHE A 131 -8.23 2.44 31.33
CA PHE A 131 -7.75 3.78 31.68
C PHE A 131 -7.21 4.56 30.46
N GLN A 132 -6.91 3.89 29.35
CA GLN A 132 -6.38 4.58 28.18
C GLN A 132 -7.48 5.35 27.46
N ARG A 133 -7.20 6.63 27.20
CA ARG A 133 -8.10 7.46 26.41
C ARG A 133 -8.05 7.07 24.94
N ILE A 134 -9.18 7.15 24.27
CA ILE A 134 -9.34 6.75 22.86
C ILE A 134 -8.46 7.62 21.95
N ASP A 135 -8.28 8.91 22.22
CA ASP A 135 -7.43 9.80 21.42
C ASP A 135 -5.96 9.36 21.41
N LEU A 136 -5.40 9.00 22.58
CA LEU A 136 -4.03 8.48 22.70
C LEU A 136 -3.90 7.10 22.06
N PHE A 137 -4.89 6.24 22.22
CA PHE A 137 -4.95 4.94 21.57
C PHE A 137 -4.94 5.10 20.05
N THR A 138 -5.69 6.06 19.51
CA THR A 138 -5.73 6.40 18.08
C THR A 138 -4.36 6.81 17.54
N VAL A 139 -3.59 7.60 18.29
CA VAL A 139 -2.23 7.97 17.90
C VAL A 139 -1.35 6.73 17.74
N THR A 140 -1.46 5.78 18.65
CA THR A 140 -0.72 4.51 18.56
C THR A 140 -1.14 3.69 17.33
N LEU A 141 -2.43 3.60 17.05
CA LEU A 141 -2.94 2.89 15.86
C LEU A 141 -2.48 3.54 14.56
N ARG A 142 -2.48 4.87 14.49
CA ARG A 142 -1.97 5.60 13.31
C ARG A 142 -0.47 5.35 13.10
N ARG A 143 0.34 5.32 14.17
CA ARG A 143 1.77 4.96 14.07
C ARG A 143 1.96 3.54 13.55
N ILE A 144 1.11 2.59 13.96
CA ILE A 144 1.13 1.23 13.41
C ILE A 144 0.83 1.27 11.90
N GLY A 145 -0.16 2.06 11.48
CA GLY A 145 -0.49 2.26 10.07
C GLY A 145 0.68 2.85 9.27
N GLU A 146 1.32 3.89 9.78
CA GLU A 146 2.52 4.49 9.15
C GLU A 146 3.65 3.47 9.00
N TYR A 147 3.84 2.63 10.01
CA TYR A 147 4.86 1.58 9.95
C TYR A 147 4.54 0.51 8.89
N ILE A 148 3.26 0.15 8.74
CA ILE A 148 2.82 -0.78 7.69
C ILE A 148 3.11 -0.19 6.30
N ALA A 149 2.78 1.07 6.06
CA ALA A 149 3.05 1.74 4.78
C ALA A 149 4.56 1.80 4.46
N ARG A 150 5.39 2.09 5.46
CA ARG A 150 6.86 2.05 5.30
C ARG A 150 7.39 0.64 5.01
N ALA A 151 6.80 -0.39 5.62
CA ALA A 151 7.18 -1.77 5.35
C ALA A 151 6.80 -2.18 3.91
N GLN A 152 5.62 -1.77 3.44
CA GLN A 152 5.20 -1.98 2.05
C GLN A 152 6.13 -1.26 1.06
N LEU A 153 6.50 -0.01 1.35
CA LEU A 153 7.46 0.73 0.53
C LEU A 153 8.82 0.03 0.48
N LYS A 154 9.30 -0.46 1.63
CA LYS A 154 10.56 -1.21 1.68
C LYS A 154 10.49 -2.48 0.83
N ASP A 155 9.39 -3.23 0.91
CA ASP A 155 9.20 -4.43 0.11
C ASP A 155 9.15 -4.10 -1.39
N ALA A 156 8.48 -3.01 -1.77
CA ALA A 156 8.44 -2.55 -3.16
C ALA A 156 9.83 -2.17 -3.68
N ILE A 157 10.62 -1.45 -2.88
CA ILE A 157 12.01 -1.11 -3.22
C ILE A 157 12.87 -2.37 -3.33
N ASP A 158 12.69 -3.33 -2.42
CA ASP A 158 13.42 -4.59 -2.45
C ASP A 158 13.13 -5.37 -3.74
N VAL A 159 11.87 -5.43 -4.16
CA VAL A 159 11.48 -6.03 -5.44
C VAL A 159 12.06 -5.27 -6.64
N LEU A 160 12.09 -3.94 -6.61
CA LEU A 160 12.70 -3.14 -7.67
C LEU A 160 14.21 -3.39 -7.80
N VAL A 161 14.91 -3.58 -6.68
CA VAL A 161 16.38 -3.77 -6.67
C VAL A 161 16.75 -5.23 -6.94
N ASN A 162 16.11 -6.17 -6.26
CA ASN A 162 16.49 -7.58 -6.25
C ASN A 162 15.62 -8.46 -7.16
N GLY A 163 14.55 -7.90 -7.71
CA GLY A 163 13.57 -8.62 -8.52
C GLY A 163 12.51 -9.34 -7.68
N ASP A 164 11.53 -9.88 -8.36
CA ASP A 164 10.38 -10.59 -7.76
C ASP A 164 10.57 -12.11 -7.65
N GLY A 165 11.79 -12.59 -7.87
CA GLY A 165 12.14 -14.01 -7.91
C GLY A 165 12.10 -14.62 -9.32
N ASN A 166 11.79 -13.86 -10.36
CA ASN A 166 11.73 -14.30 -11.76
C ASN A 166 12.97 -13.85 -12.58
N ALA A 167 14.12 -13.69 -11.95
CA ALA A 167 15.39 -13.29 -12.55
C ALA A 167 15.32 -11.92 -13.29
N ASN A 168 14.64 -10.96 -12.68
CA ASN A 168 14.47 -9.60 -13.19
C ASN A 168 14.98 -8.51 -12.21
N PRO A 169 16.18 -8.66 -11.59
CA PRO A 169 16.75 -7.63 -10.73
C PRO A 169 17.11 -6.38 -11.54
N ALA A 170 17.16 -5.23 -10.87
CA ALA A 170 17.65 -4.00 -11.47
C ALA A 170 19.11 -4.14 -11.93
N VAL A 171 19.44 -3.45 -13.02
CA VAL A 171 20.81 -3.42 -13.53
C VAL A 171 21.70 -2.65 -12.55
N ASN A 172 22.81 -3.25 -12.11
CA ASN A 172 23.78 -2.57 -11.27
C ASN A 172 24.61 -1.59 -12.08
N VAL A 173 24.71 -0.36 -11.59
CA VAL A 173 25.62 0.65 -12.14
C VAL A 173 26.74 0.86 -11.12
N ASP A 174 27.97 0.41 -11.48
CA ASP A 174 29.13 0.57 -10.62
C ASP A 174 29.51 2.05 -10.51
N VAL A 175 29.62 2.53 -9.26
CA VAL A 175 30.15 3.87 -8.95
C VAL A 175 31.67 3.89 -9.05
N ALA A 176 32.25 5.03 -9.44
CA ALA A 176 33.69 5.19 -9.58
C ALA A 176 34.46 5.02 -8.26
N ALA A 177 33.83 5.39 -7.12
CA ALA A 177 34.41 5.23 -5.79
C ALA A 177 33.36 4.64 -4.83
N SER A 178 33.68 3.54 -4.18
CA SER A 178 32.79 2.90 -3.19
C SER A 178 32.42 3.87 -2.07
N GLY A 179 31.11 3.99 -1.80
CA GLY A 179 30.58 4.83 -0.74
C GLY A 179 30.38 6.32 -1.09
N SER A 180 30.68 6.76 -2.33
CA SER A 180 30.39 8.11 -2.78
C SER A 180 29.82 8.12 -4.19
N ILE A 181 28.75 8.90 -4.40
CA ILE A 181 28.15 9.09 -5.71
C ILE A 181 28.66 10.40 -6.28
N THR A 182 29.26 10.36 -7.47
CA THR A 182 29.72 11.53 -8.20
C THR A 182 28.71 11.98 -9.25
N TYR A 183 28.84 13.20 -9.77
CA TYR A 183 28.00 13.68 -10.87
C TYR A 183 28.15 12.83 -12.13
N ALA A 184 29.34 12.31 -12.40
CA ALA A 184 29.59 11.40 -13.51
C ALA A 184 28.83 10.09 -13.39
N ASP A 185 28.69 9.54 -12.15
CA ASP A 185 27.91 8.34 -11.89
C ASP A 185 26.42 8.57 -12.15
N LEU A 186 25.91 9.75 -11.79
CA LEU A 186 24.52 10.13 -12.08
C LEU A 186 24.26 10.28 -13.58
N LEU A 187 25.19 10.85 -14.34
CA LEU A 187 25.09 10.94 -15.81
C LEU A 187 25.13 9.54 -16.45
N LYS A 188 25.98 8.66 -15.94
CA LYS A 188 26.04 7.26 -16.41
C LYS A 188 24.71 6.53 -16.16
N LEU A 189 24.12 6.71 -14.96
CA LEU A 189 22.81 6.17 -14.63
C LEU A 189 21.73 6.72 -15.58
N TRP A 190 21.73 8.04 -15.79
CA TRP A 190 20.79 8.70 -16.69
C TRP A 190 20.87 8.15 -18.12
N SER A 191 22.07 7.95 -18.63
CA SER A 191 22.26 7.42 -20.00
C SER A 191 21.78 5.97 -20.17
N GLN A 192 21.59 5.22 -19.07
CA GLN A 192 21.04 3.86 -19.12
C GLN A 192 19.51 3.83 -19.01
N LEU A 193 18.89 4.91 -18.56
CA LEU A 193 17.44 5.04 -18.43
C LEU A 193 16.78 5.69 -19.66
N SER A 194 17.57 6.24 -20.55
CA SER A 194 17.14 6.83 -21.84
C SER A 194 17.25 5.82 -22.96
#